data_146ab163e4101b97b5ce37dcdcf1cd3a
#
_entry.id   146ab163e4101b97b5ce37dcdcf1cd3a
#
_cell.length_a   1.000
_cell.length_b   1.000
_cell.length_c   1.000
_cell.angle_alpha   90.00
_cell.angle_beta   90.00
_cell.angle_gamma   90.00
#
_symmetry.space_group_name_H-M   'P 1'
#
loop_
_entity.id
_entity.type
_entity.pdbx_description
1 polymer ?
#
loop_
_entity_poly.entity_id
_entity_poly.type
_entity_poly.pdbx_seq_one_letter_code
_entity_poly.pdbx_strand_id
1 'polypeptide(L)'
;GLDVEDLTHVINYGMPDDIENYTHRSGRTGRAGKKGTSICIVHTRERSKIREIEKVIGKEFVKGEMPSGKEICAKQLYKVIDDIERVEVDEEEIEQFLPEVYRKLEWLDKEDLIKRVVSREFGRFLQYYANAPEISEPTGRGEKGGKKGQRGGRKPEEGYTRLFLNVGK
;
A
#
# COMPACT_ATOMS: atom_id res chain seq x y z
N GLY A 1 14.27 -8.48 19.32
CA GLY A 1 13.95 -8.04 17.98
C GLY A 1 13.87 -9.22 17.03
N LEU A 2 12.98 -9.18 16.07
CA LEU A 2 12.94 -10.18 14.99
C LEU A 2 14.14 -9.94 14.07
N ASP A 3 15.02 -10.94 13.94
CA ASP A 3 16.11 -10.91 12.97
C ASP A 3 15.59 -11.51 11.67
N VAL A 4 15.05 -10.64 10.81
CA VAL A 4 14.54 -11.01 9.48
C VAL A 4 15.49 -10.47 8.44
N GLU A 5 15.96 -11.33 7.57
CA GLU A 5 16.85 -11.00 6.46
C GLU A 5 16.15 -11.25 5.12
N ASP A 6 16.73 -10.73 4.04
CA ASP A 6 16.24 -10.91 2.66
C ASP A 6 14.82 -10.38 2.38
N LEU A 7 14.43 -9.31 3.06
CA LEU A 7 13.15 -8.65 2.77
C LEU A 7 13.21 -7.96 1.41
N THR A 8 12.14 -8.06 0.65
CA THR A 8 11.98 -7.31 -0.62
C THR A 8 11.69 -5.83 -0.36
N HIS A 9 10.99 -5.54 0.73
CA HIS A 9 10.57 -4.18 1.10
C HIS A 9 10.75 -3.94 2.60
N VAL A 10 11.18 -2.72 2.95
CA VAL A 10 11.17 -2.21 4.32
C VAL A 10 10.33 -0.94 4.36
N ILE A 11 9.36 -0.87 5.25
CA ILE A 11 8.50 0.31 5.42
C ILE A 11 8.84 0.97 6.75
N ASN A 12 9.35 2.21 6.68
CA ASN A 12 9.59 3.06 7.83
C ASN A 12 8.38 4.00 8.02
N TYR A 13 7.61 3.78 9.09
CA TYR A 13 6.53 4.67 9.49
C TYR A 13 7.10 5.78 10.38
N GLY A 14 7.27 6.97 9.82
CA GLY A 14 8.04 8.04 10.41
C GLY A 14 9.55 7.90 10.16
N MET A 15 10.26 9.03 10.15
CA MET A 15 11.72 9.02 10.08
C MET A 15 12.30 8.69 11.45
N PRO A 16 13.26 7.78 11.55
CA PRO A 16 14.01 7.59 12.80
C PRO A 16 14.77 8.86 13.14
N ASP A 17 14.98 9.10 14.43
CA ASP A 17 15.72 10.28 14.89
C ASP A 17 17.21 10.22 14.56
N ASP A 18 17.72 9.01 14.37
CA ASP A 18 19.11 8.72 14.06
C ASP A 18 19.25 8.08 12.67
N ILE A 19 20.20 8.58 11.89
CA ILE A 19 20.51 8.10 10.53
C ILE A 19 20.99 6.65 10.55
N GLU A 20 21.74 6.25 11.57
CA GLU A 20 22.22 4.88 11.73
C GLU A 20 21.02 3.91 11.84
N ASN A 21 20.00 4.29 12.60
CA ASN A 21 18.78 3.52 12.73
C ASN A 21 18.05 3.35 11.39
N TYR A 22 18.04 4.40 10.54
CA TYR A 22 17.51 4.29 9.19
C TYR A 22 18.29 3.26 8.38
N THR A 23 19.62 3.34 8.40
CA THR A 23 20.50 2.45 7.64
C THR A 23 20.36 1.00 8.10
N HIS A 24 20.29 0.76 9.42
CA HIS A 24 20.10 -0.57 9.98
C HIS A 24 18.73 -1.18 9.61
N ARG A 25 17.65 -0.39 9.65
CA ARG A 25 16.32 -0.85 9.25
C ARG A 25 16.27 -1.12 7.75
N SER A 26 16.70 -0.18 6.93
CA SER A 26 16.70 -0.30 5.48
C SER A 26 17.67 -1.37 4.98
N GLY A 27 18.75 -1.63 5.72
CA GLY A 27 19.71 -2.70 5.45
C GLY A 27 19.17 -4.13 5.64
N ARG A 28 17.88 -4.30 5.99
CA ARG A 28 17.21 -5.60 5.98
C ARG A 28 16.74 -6.02 4.58
N THR A 29 16.83 -5.12 3.61
CA THR A 29 16.51 -5.38 2.20
C THR A 29 17.71 -5.06 1.31
N GLY A 30 17.74 -5.61 0.10
CA GLY A 30 18.80 -5.33 -0.88
C GLY A 30 20.17 -5.92 -0.54
N ARG A 31 20.23 -7.03 0.20
CA ARG A 31 21.48 -7.73 0.56
C ARG A 31 21.94 -8.68 -0.54
N ALA A 32 23.21 -9.03 -0.50
CA ALA A 32 23.84 -10.03 -1.39
C ALA A 32 23.63 -9.75 -2.89
N GLY A 33 23.67 -8.47 -3.31
CA GLY A 33 23.47 -8.09 -4.70
C GLY A 33 22.01 -8.10 -5.19
N LYS A 34 21.05 -8.40 -4.31
CA LYS A 34 19.62 -8.32 -4.62
C LYS A 34 19.14 -6.88 -4.58
N LYS A 35 18.11 -6.57 -5.36
CA LYS A 35 17.42 -5.27 -5.28
C LYS A 35 16.44 -5.27 -4.11
N GLY A 36 16.38 -4.16 -3.39
CA GLY A 36 15.45 -3.96 -2.29
C GLY A 36 14.84 -2.57 -2.32
N THR A 37 13.66 -2.42 -1.77
CA THR A 37 12.93 -1.15 -1.72
C THR A 37 12.74 -0.72 -0.27
N SER A 38 13.21 0.48 0.07
CA SER A 38 12.92 1.13 1.36
C SER A 38 11.90 2.24 1.15
N ILE A 39 10.79 2.14 1.84
CA ILE A 39 9.68 3.08 1.77
C ILE A 39 9.64 3.88 3.08
N CYS A 40 9.62 5.21 3.00
CA CYS A 40 9.47 6.07 4.16
C CYS A 40 8.15 6.83 4.09
N ILE A 41 7.31 6.64 5.09
CA ILE A 41 6.08 7.40 5.27
C ILE A 41 6.38 8.49 6.28
N VAL A 42 6.48 9.75 5.81
CA VAL A 42 6.99 10.85 6.62
C VAL A 42 6.07 12.05 6.62
N HIS A 43 6.10 12.80 7.71
CA HIS A 43 5.40 14.07 7.80
C HIS A 43 6.13 15.14 6.96
N THR A 44 5.39 16.13 6.43
CA THR A 44 5.96 17.22 5.63
C THR A 44 7.04 18.03 6.37
N ARG A 45 6.99 18.04 7.70
CA ARG A 45 7.98 18.72 8.56
C ARG A 45 9.33 17.99 8.61
N GLU A 46 9.39 16.72 8.23
CA GLU A 46 10.59 15.88 8.28
C GLU A 46 11.44 15.92 7.01
N ARG A 47 11.13 16.83 6.08
CA ARG A 47 11.88 16.98 4.83
C ARG A 47 13.38 17.26 5.01
N SER A 48 13.77 17.97 6.09
CA SER A 48 15.18 18.19 6.40
C SER A 48 15.90 16.90 6.71
N LYS A 49 15.27 16.01 7.50
CA LYS A 49 15.82 14.69 7.83
C LYS A 49 16.03 13.81 6.58
N ILE A 50 15.11 13.88 5.61
CA ILE A 50 15.26 13.16 4.34
C ILE A 50 16.54 13.59 3.64
N ARG A 51 16.78 14.90 3.50
CA ARG A 51 17.99 15.44 2.84
C ARG A 51 19.28 15.09 3.58
N GLU A 52 19.23 15.00 4.90
CA GLU A 52 20.37 14.56 5.70
C GLU A 52 20.69 13.08 5.43
N ILE A 53 19.67 12.25 5.39
CA ILE A 53 19.83 10.83 5.08
C ILE A 53 20.35 10.64 3.65
N GLU A 54 19.79 11.34 2.66
CA GLU A 54 20.26 11.31 1.27
C GLU A 54 21.74 11.59 1.14
N LYS A 55 22.23 12.61 1.87
CA LYS A 55 23.65 12.96 1.89
C LYS A 55 24.54 11.85 2.46
N VAL A 56 24.07 11.17 3.51
CA VAL A 56 24.85 10.12 4.18
C VAL A 56 24.83 8.83 3.38
N ILE A 57 23.67 8.44 2.83
CA ILE A 57 23.55 7.19 2.07
C ILE A 57 24.02 7.34 0.61
N GLY A 58 24.22 8.58 0.13
CA GLY A 58 24.60 8.86 -1.25
C GLY A 58 23.54 8.51 -2.29
N LYS A 59 22.27 8.50 -1.90
CA LYS A 59 21.13 8.17 -2.77
C LYS A 59 19.98 9.11 -2.52
N GLU A 60 19.25 9.45 -3.57
CA GLU A 60 18.06 10.29 -3.47
C GLU A 60 16.79 9.45 -3.23
N PHE A 61 15.87 10.03 -2.47
CA PHE A 61 14.54 9.50 -2.31
C PHE A 61 13.64 9.97 -3.45
N VAL A 62 12.97 9.03 -4.09
CA VAL A 62 11.94 9.34 -5.08
C VAL A 62 10.61 9.52 -4.36
N LYS A 63 9.91 10.62 -4.63
CA LYS A 63 8.58 10.83 -4.10
C LYS A 63 7.62 9.80 -4.71
N GLY A 64 7.04 8.93 -3.88
CA GLY A 64 5.98 8.03 -4.29
C GLY A 64 4.61 8.70 -4.20
N GLU A 65 3.72 8.31 -5.08
CA GLU A 65 2.31 8.69 -5.01
C GLU A 65 1.54 7.68 -4.17
N MET A 66 0.62 8.19 -3.35
CA MET A 66 -0.29 7.32 -2.59
C MET A 66 -1.37 6.79 -3.53
N PRO A 67 -1.50 5.48 -3.67
CA PRO A 67 -2.56 4.93 -4.51
C PRO A 67 -3.93 5.25 -3.89
N SER A 68 -4.89 5.56 -4.73
CA SER A 68 -6.28 5.72 -4.31
C SER A 68 -6.88 4.39 -3.83
N GLY A 69 -7.91 4.44 -3.00
CA GLY A 69 -8.62 3.23 -2.57
C GLY A 69 -9.15 2.42 -3.76
N LYS A 70 -9.58 3.07 -4.83
CA LYS A 70 -10.04 2.42 -6.07
C LYS A 70 -8.91 1.67 -6.79
N GLU A 71 -7.72 2.25 -6.88
CA GLU A 71 -6.56 1.61 -7.50
C GLU A 71 -6.10 0.39 -6.69
N ILE A 72 -6.11 0.49 -5.36
CA ILE A 72 -5.80 -0.66 -4.49
C ILE A 72 -6.83 -1.76 -4.71
N CYS A 73 -8.12 -1.41 -4.72
CA CYS A 73 -9.19 -2.34 -5.00
C CYS A 73 -9.03 -3.04 -6.35
N ALA A 74 -8.78 -2.28 -7.42
CA ALA A 74 -8.60 -2.85 -8.76
C ALA A 74 -7.43 -3.83 -8.81
N LYS A 75 -6.28 -3.48 -8.22
CA LYS A 75 -5.11 -4.36 -8.16
C LYS A 75 -5.39 -5.66 -7.38
N GLN A 76 -6.10 -5.56 -6.26
CA GLN A 76 -6.48 -6.75 -5.49
C GLN A 76 -7.44 -7.65 -6.27
N LEU A 77 -8.43 -7.07 -6.95
CA LEU A 77 -9.34 -7.83 -7.80
C LEU A 77 -8.59 -8.57 -8.91
N TYR A 78 -7.74 -7.86 -9.65
CA TYR A 78 -6.97 -8.49 -10.74
C TYR A 78 -6.05 -9.59 -10.23
N LYS A 79 -5.45 -9.41 -9.04
CA LYS A 79 -4.67 -10.47 -8.42
C LYS A 79 -5.52 -11.73 -8.14
N VAL A 80 -6.73 -11.57 -7.61
CA VAL A 80 -7.64 -12.71 -7.38
C VAL A 80 -8.00 -13.40 -8.69
N ILE A 81 -8.23 -12.64 -9.76
CA ILE A 81 -8.53 -13.20 -11.08
C ILE A 81 -7.31 -13.95 -11.64
N ASP A 82 -6.10 -13.38 -11.51
CA ASP A 82 -4.85 -14.05 -11.91
C ASP A 82 -4.63 -15.35 -11.12
N ASP A 83 -4.95 -15.35 -9.82
CA ASP A 83 -4.84 -16.54 -8.98
C ASP A 83 -5.85 -17.63 -9.44
N ILE A 84 -7.09 -17.24 -9.80
CA ILE A 84 -8.10 -18.15 -10.35
C ILE A 84 -7.64 -18.72 -11.71
N GLU A 85 -7.05 -17.90 -12.58
CA GLU A 85 -6.55 -18.32 -13.88
C GLU A 85 -5.43 -19.36 -13.79
N ARG A 86 -4.59 -19.23 -12.75
CA ARG A 86 -3.40 -20.06 -12.55
C ARG A 86 -3.62 -21.26 -11.65
N VAL A 87 -4.81 -21.38 -11.05
CA VAL A 87 -5.08 -22.51 -10.16
C VAL A 87 -4.99 -23.82 -10.94
N GLU A 88 -4.18 -24.74 -10.47
CA GLU A 88 -4.16 -26.11 -10.95
C GLU A 88 -5.37 -26.84 -10.33
N VAL A 89 -6.24 -27.33 -11.20
CA VAL A 89 -7.45 -28.03 -10.78
C VAL A 89 -7.12 -29.50 -10.56
N ASP A 90 -7.21 -29.96 -9.33
CA ASP A 90 -7.18 -31.40 -9.02
C ASP A 90 -8.57 -31.98 -9.29
N GLU A 91 -8.74 -32.52 -10.49
CA GLU A 91 -10.01 -33.07 -10.93
C GLU A 91 -10.43 -34.27 -10.07
N GLU A 92 -9.48 -35.11 -9.63
CA GLU A 92 -9.79 -36.30 -8.83
C GLU A 92 -10.40 -35.94 -7.46
N GLU A 93 -9.88 -34.87 -6.84
CA GLU A 93 -10.35 -34.40 -5.54
C GLU A 93 -11.76 -33.83 -5.59
N ILE A 94 -12.11 -33.09 -6.65
CA ILE A 94 -13.36 -32.36 -6.74
C ILE A 94 -14.44 -33.05 -7.55
N GLU A 95 -14.11 -34.07 -8.37
CA GLU A 95 -15.02 -34.74 -9.29
C GLU A 95 -16.33 -35.20 -8.62
N GLN A 96 -16.19 -35.74 -7.41
CA GLN A 96 -17.37 -36.24 -6.66
C GLN A 96 -18.39 -35.14 -6.29
N PHE A 97 -17.97 -33.89 -6.23
CA PHE A 97 -18.83 -32.75 -5.86
C PHE A 97 -19.36 -31.99 -7.08
N LEU A 98 -18.70 -32.08 -8.23
CA LEU A 98 -19.03 -31.31 -9.43
C LEU A 98 -20.45 -31.52 -9.95
N PRO A 99 -21.02 -32.74 -9.99
CA PRO A 99 -22.37 -32.95 -10.49
C PRO A 99 -23.45 -32.14 -9.76
N GLU A 100 -23.34 -32.06 -8.44
CA GLU A 100 -24.27 -31.26 -7.63
C GLU A 100 -24.05 -29.76 -7.81
N VAL A 101 -22.79 -29.34 -7.93
CA VAL A 101 -22.43 -27.95 -8.21
C VAL A 101 -22.95 -27.51 -9.55
N TYR A 102 -22.76 -28.32 -10.61
CA TYR A 102 -23.26 -28.03 -11.94
C TYR A 102 -24.78 -27.91 -11.93
N ARG A 103 -25.49 -28.86 -11.31
CA ARG A 103 -26.93 -28.81 -11.17
C ARG A 103 -27.46 -27.53 -10.50
N LYS A 104 -26.78 -27.08 -9.46
CA LYS A 104 -27.14 -25.83 -8.73
C LYS A 104 -26.87 -24.58 -9.52
N LEU A 105 -25.88 -24.59 -10.40
CA LEU A 105 -25.42 -23.41 -11.15
C LEU A 105 -25.86 -23.44 -12.63
N GLU A 106 -26.60 -24.50 -13.07
CA GLU A 106 -27.00 -24.69 -14.46
C GLU A 106 -27.78 -23.51 -15.07
N TRP A 107 -28.54 -22.82 -14.23
CA TRP A 107 -29.32 -21.65 -14.62
C TRP A 107 -28.52 -20.38 -14.80
N LEU A 108 -27.22 -20.37 -14.42
CA LEU A 108 -26.30 -19.23 -14.57
C LEU A 108 -25.53 -19.36 -15.87
N ASP A 109 -25.49 -18.29 -16.63
CA ASP A 109 -24.53 -18.19 -17.71
C ASP A 109 -23.13 -17.83 -17.17
N LYS A 110 -22.13 -17.90 -18.05
CA LYS A 110 -20.74 -17.62 -17.70
C LYS A 110 -20.56 -16.20 -17.16
N GLU A 111 -21.27 -15.22 -17.74
CA GLU A 111 -21.16 -13.82 -17.36
C GLU A 111 -21.74 -13.60 -15.96
N ASP A 112 -22.88 -14.16 -15.66
CA ASP A 112 -23.51 -14.09 -14.35
C ASP A 112 -22.70 -14.80 -13.27
N LEU A 113 -22.07 -15.93 -13.62
CA LEU A 113 -21.16 -16.62 -12.71
C LEU A 113 -19.96 -15.75 -12.36
N ILE A 114 -19.31 -15.12 -13.36
CA ILE A 114 -18.19 -14.21 -13.16
C ILE A 114 -18.60 -13.03 -12.27
N LYS A 115 -19.76 -12.41 -12.54
CA LYS A 115 -20.28 -11.31 -11.72
C LYS A 115 -20.44 -11.71 -10.25
N ARG A 116 -20.92 -12.90 -9.99
CA ARG A 116 -21.11 -13.44 -8.63
C ARG A 116 -19.79 -13.73 -7.93
N VAL A 117 -18.82 -14.33 -8.64
CA VAL A 117 -17.48 -14.58 -8.12
C VAL A 117 -16.81 -13.24 -7.78
N VAL A 118 -16.82 -12.28 -8.70
CA VAL A 118 -16.28 -10.94 -8.47
C VAL A 118 -16.98 -10.25 -7.29
N SER A 119 -18.30 -10.30 -7.21
CA SER A 119 -19.05 -9.68 -6.12
C SER A 119 -18.75 -10.31 -4.76
N ARG A 120 -18.59 -11.62 -4.72
CA ARG A 120 -18.26 -12.35 -3.48
C ARG A 120 -16.85 -12.01 -2.98
N GLU A 121 -15.87 -12.14 -3.84
CA GLU A 121 -14.46 -11.91 -3.47
C GLU A 121 -14.17 -10.42 -3.23
N PHE A 122 -14.76 -9.56 -4.03
CA PHE A 122 -14.48 -8.13 -4.04
C PHE A 122 -15.39 -7.31 -3.11
N GLY A 123 -16.56 -7.80 -2.78
CA GLY A 123 -17.53 -7.08 -1.93
C GLY A 123 -16.98 -6.65 -0.58
N ARG A 124 -16.11 -7.46 0.03
CA ARG A 124 -15.42 -7.12 1.28
C ARG A 124 -14.44 -5.96 1.11
N PHE A 125 -13.68 -5.94 0.02
CA PHE A 125 -12.72 -4.88 -0.30
C PHE A 125 -13.43 -3.57 -0.63
N LEU A 126 -14.51 -3.63 -1.42
CA LEU A 126 -15.31 -2.45 -1.74
C LEU A 126 -15.88 -1.79 -0.49
N GLN A 127 -16.41 -2.56 0.46
CA GLN A 127 -16.94 -2.02 1.71
C GLN A 127 -15.84 -1.37 2.57
N TYR A 128 -14.66 -1.95 2.61
CA TYR A 128 -13.54 -1.43 3.39
C TYR A 128 -13.02 -0.11 2.80
N TYR A 129 -12.86 -0.03 1.47
CA TYR A 129 -12.25 1.14 0.81
C TYR A 129 -13.28 2.17 0.34
N ALA A 130 -14.57 1.83 0.20
CA ALA A 130 -15.61 2.79 -0.17
C ALA A 130 -15.77 3.92 0.86
N ASN A 131 -15.48 3.62 2.12
CA ASN A 131 -15.54 4.57 3.24
C ASN A 131 -14.15 5.08 3.65
N ALA A 132 -13.08 4.67 2.99
CA ALA A 132 -11.75 5.17 3.28
C ALA A 132 -11.66 6.64 2.84
N PRO A 133 -11.23 7.55 3.72
CA PRO A 133 -11.04 8.94 3.33
C PRO A 133 -9.98 9.01 2.23
N GLU A 134 -10.25 9.79 1.17
CA GLU A 134 -9.21 10.08 0.18
C GLU A 134 -8.08 10.81 0.87
N ILE A 135 -6.90 10.23 0.83
CA ILE A 135 -5.69 10.86 1.36
C ILE A 135 -5.26 11.91 0.32
N SER A 136 -5.82 13.12 0.42
CA SER A 136 -5.42 14.23 -0.41
C SER A 136 -4.09 14.79 0.09
N GLU A 137 -3.15 15.04 -0.83
CA GLU A 137 -1.93 15.76 -0.48
C GLU A 137 -2.26 17.16 0.03
N PRO A 138 -1.64 17.63 1.13
CA PRO A 138 -1.79 19.01 1.55
C PRO A 138 -1.20 19.90 0.45
N THR A 139 -2.05 20.62 -0.24
CA THR A 139 -1.66 21.66 -1.19
C THR A 139 -0.89 22.73 -0.41
N GLY A 140 0.44 22.71 -0.54
CA GLY A 140 1.33 23.65 0.14
C GLY A 140 1.28 25.06 -0.48
N ARG A 141 0.14 25.71 -0.40
CA ARG A 141 -0.03 27.16 -0.58
C ARG A 141 -1.03 27.66 0.46
N GLY A 142 -0.53 27.90 1.66
CA GLY A 142 -1.20 28.81 2.57
C GLY A 142 -1.10 30.20 2.00
N GLU A 143 -2.18 30.71 1.43
CA GLU A 143 -2.36 32.14 1.21
C GLU A 143 -2.15 32.87 2.54
N LYS A 144 -1.21 33.79 2.55
CA LYS A 144 -1.09 34.81 3.59
C LYS A 144 -2.29 35.76 3.47
N GLY A 145 -3.39 35.40 4.10
CA GLY A 145 -4.52 36.27 4.35
C GLY A 145 -4.56 36.59 5.82
N GLY A 146 -4.09 37.77 6.23
CA GLY A 146 -4.17 38.24 7.60
C GLY A 146 -5.62 38.46 8.04
N LYS A 147 -5.96 37.85 9.18
CA LYS A 147 -6.95 38.40 10.13
C LYS A 147 -6.62 37.92 11.53
N LYS A 148 -6.34 38.90 12.40
CA LYS A 148 -6.28 38.79 13.86
C LYS A 148 -7.63 38.34 14.40
N GLY A 149 -7.60 37.39 15.34
CA GLY A 149 -8.63 37.29 16.38
C GLY A 149 -9.38 35.98 16.41
N GLN A 150 -9.01 35.06 17.26
CA GLN A 150 -9.79 34.46 18.35
C GLN A 150 -9.14 33.13 18.79
N ARG A 151 -8.80 33.09 20.07
CA ARG A 151 -8.37 31.88 20.77
C ARG A 151 -9.56 30.92 20.83
N GLY A 152 -9.49 29.81 20.10
CA GLY A 152 -10.42 28.69 20.17
C GLY A 152 -9.65 27.40 19.95
N GLY A 153 -9.95 26.36 20.73
CA GLY A 153 -9.23 25.11 20.94
C GLY A 153 -8.58 24.50 19.71
N ARG A 154 -7.34 24.08 19.87
CA ARG A 154 -6.57 23.31 18.88
C ARG A 154 -7.32 22.03 18.52
N LYS A 155 -7.91 21.98 17.34
CA LYS A 155 -8.19 20.72 16.67
C LYS A 155 -6.83 20.07 16.34
N PRO A 156 -6.67 18.75 16.52
CA PRO A 156 -5.46 18.08 16.06
C PRO A 156 -5.32 18.32 14.54
N GLU A 157 -4.23 18.95 14.13
CA GLU A 157 -3.88 19.05 12.73
C GLU A 157 -3.65 17.63 12.22
N GLU A 158 -4.50 17.18 11.31
CA GLU A 158 -4.27 15.98 10.53
C GLU A 158 -3.01 16.20 9.69
N GLY A 159 -1.87 15.72 10.19
CA GLY A 159 -0.58 15.81 9.54
C GLY A 159 -0.48 14.76 8.46
N TYR A 160 -0.54 15.16 7.20
CA TYR A 160 -0.45 14.26 6.05
C TYR A 160 0.97 13.78 5.80
N THR A 161 1.06 12.53 5.53
CA THR A 161 2.25 11.72 5.38
C THR A 161 2.62 11.62 3.89
N ARG A 162 3.87 11.95 3.53
CA ARG A 162 4.38 11.73 2.18
C ARG A 162 5.10 10.39 2.13
N LEU A 163 4.91 9.69 1.02
CA LEU A 163 5.62 8.46 0.71
C LEU A 163 6.91 8.79 -0.03
N PHE A 164 8.04 8.28 0.45
CA PHE A 164 9.32 8.36 -0.23
C PHE A 164 9.87 6.96 -0.45
N LEU A 165 10.26 6.67 -1.68
CA LEU A 165 10.79 5.38 -2.11
C LEU A 165 12.28 5.51 -2.34
N ASN A 166 13.06 4.61 -1.76
CA ASN A 166 14.45 4.41 -2.10
C ASN A 166 14.59 3.00 -2.69
N VAL A 167 14.88 2.94 -3.98
CA VAL A 167 15.12 1.67 -4.68
C VAL A 167 16.60 1.40 -4.68
N GLY A 168 17.03 0.38 -3.95
CA GLY A 168 18.42 -0.09 -3.96
C GLY A 168 18.80 -0.67 -5.33
N LYS A 169 20.04 -0.37 -5.77
CA LYS A 169 20.66 -1.11 -6.90
C LYS A 169 21.33 -2.35 -6.38
#